data_eb4ff2fcf7774bcbe3f2215dd956e1d8
#
_entry.id   eb4ff2fcf7774bcbe3f2215dd956e1d8
#
_cell.length_a   1.000
_cell.length_b   1.000
_cell.length_c   1.000
_cell.angle_alpha   90.00
_cell.angle_beta   90.00
_cell.angle_gamma   90.00
#
_symmetry.space_group_name_H-M   'P 1'
#
loop_
_entity.id
_entity.type
_entity.pdbx_description
1 polymer ?
#
loop_
_entity_poly.entity_id
_entity_poly.type
_entity_poly.pdbx_seq_one_letter_code
_entity_poly.pdbx_strand_id
1 'polypeptide(L)'
;MLLAFDVGNTNIVLGIFKDGDLIQNWRLETDNNKSADEYGMIINQLFSYENLDITEVEDVIVSTVVPSVLFTIQHLSQKYFNKRAIVIEPGVKTGLIIKYDNPKQVGADRIVNAVAAFNKYGGPLIIIDFGTATTFCAVTEKQEYMGGTIAPGLKISSDALFEKTAKLPKVELEAPGHVICKNTIQSMQSGLVYGHMGMCEFIVNKMKKELDVVTESGTPVKVVATGGLATLIEAGIDCIDYVDKMLTLEGLKIIYEKNKKEKKRNKRVCELEM
;
A
#
# COMPACT_ATOMS: atom_id res chain seq x y z
N MET A 1 -0.60 5.35 21.67
CA MET A 1 -0.04 5.03 20.33
C MET A 1 -1.12 4.46 19.42
N LEU A 2 -0.97 4.61 18.09
CA LEU A 2 -1.79 3.91 17.06
C LEU A 2 -0.95 2.80 16.43
N LEU A 3 -1.49 1.57 16.39
CA LEU A 3 -0.91 0.45 15.66
C LEU A 3 -1.63 0.27 14.33
N ALA A 4 -0.91 0.39 13.22
CA ALA A 4 -1.43 0.23 11.87
C ALA A 4 -0.92 -1.07 11.24
N PHE A 5 -1.83 -1.82 10.61
CA PHE A 5 -1.53 -3.03 9.84
C PHE A 5 -1.90 -2.84 8.39
N ASP A 6 -0.96 -3.06 7.50
CA ASP A 6 -1.21 -3.30 6.09
C ASP A 6 -0.94 -4.77 5.76
N VAL A 7 -1.99 -5.53 5.48
CA VAL A 7 -1.94 -6.98 5.29
C VAL A 7 -2.07 -7.29 3.81
N GLY A 8 -0.92 -7.42 3.15
CA GLY A 8 -0.81 -7.85 1.76
C GLY A 8 -0.70 -9.37 1.62
N ASN A 9 -0.77 -9.87 0.38
CA ASN A 9 -0.67 -11.31 0.09
C ASN A 9 0.69 -11.94 0.48
N THR A 10 1.77 -11.16 0.47
CA THR A 10 3.13 -11.65 0.74
C THR A 10 3.64 -11.15 2.09
N ASN A 11 3.34 -9.93 2.46
CA ASN A 11 3.85 -9.32 3.68
C ASN A 11 2.76 -8.59 4.45
N ILE A 12 2.90 -8.59 5.76
CA ILE A 12 2.21 -7.71 6.70
C ILE A 12 3.19 -6.59 7.07
N VAL A 13 2.84 -5.35 6.81
CA VAL A 13 3.61 -4.19 7.26
C VAL A 13 2.91 -3.59 8.48
N LEU A 14 3.67 -3.43 9.56
CA LEU A 14 3.20 -2.80 10.79
C LEU A 14 3.81 -1.41 10.92
N GLY A 15 3.03 -0.46 11.44
CA GLY A 15 3.51 0.86 11.79
C GLY A 15 3.01 1.31 13.15
N ILE A 16 3.88 1.89 13.96
CA ILE A 16 3.54 2.50 15.24
C ILE A 16 3.61 4.00 15.11
N PHE A 17 2.49 4.66 15.38
CA PHE A 17 2.42 6.12 15.43
C PHE A 17 2.25 6.60 16.87
N LYS A 18 3.07 7.57 17.26
CA LYS A 18 2.97 8.29 18.54
C LYS A 18 2.95 9.78 18.27
N ASP A 19 1.97 10.49 18.82
CA ASP A 19 1.76 11.94 18.66
C ASP A 19 1.67 12.41 17.19
N GLY A 20 1.30 11.51 16.30
CA GLY A 20 1.15 11.75 14.86
C GLY A 20 2.36 11.33 14.02
N ASP A 21 3.48 10.99 14.60
CA ASP A 21 4.69 10.58 13.89
C ASP A 21 4.83 9.06 13.85
N LEU A 22 5.33 8.54 12.72
CA LEU A 22 5.71 7.13 12.59
C LEU A 22 7.03 6.91 13.34
N ILE A 23 6.97 6.26 14.49
CA ILE A 23 8.15 6.02 15.33
C ILE A 23 8.85 4.72 15.03
N GLN A 24 8.12 3.70 14.53
CA GLN A 24 8.68 2.41 14.17
C GLN A 24 7.81 1.70 13.12
N ASN A 25 8.44 0.86 12.30
CA ASN A 25 7.74 -0.03 11.38
C ASN A 25 8.47 -1.36 11.24
N TRP A 26 7.70 -2.42 10.96
CA TRP A 26 8.24 -3.77 10.74
C TRP A 26 7.51 -4.44 9.58
N ARG A 27 8.17 -5.45 9.02
CA ARG A 27 7.60 -6.29 7.96
C ARG A 27 7.69 -7.75 8.39
N LEU A 28 6.54 -8.42 8.39
CA LEU A 28 6.40 -9.85 8.64
C LEU A 28 5.93 -10.53 7.35
N GLU A 29 6.20 -11.82 7.23
CA GLU A 29 5.60 -12.64 6.18
C GLU A 29 4.11 -12.87 6.47
N THR A 30 3.28 -12.80 5.43
CA THR A 30 1.87 -13.17 5.51
C THR A 30 1.77 -14.69 5.46
N ASP A 31 1.39 -15.30 6.57
CA ASP A 31 1.18 -16.73 6.69
C ASP A 31 -0.25 -17.01 7.16
N ASN A 32 -1.04 -17.63 6.29
CA ASN A 32 -2.44 -17.97 6.56
C ASN A 32 -2.62 -19.03 7.65
N ASN A 33 -1.55 -19.76 8.00
CA ASN A 33 -1.59 -20.83 8.99
C ASN A 33 -1.23 -20.33 10.40
N LYS A 34 -0.65 -19.13 10.52
CA LYS A 34 -0.33 -18.55 11.83
C LYS A 34 -1.57 -18.16 12.61
N SER A 35 -1.60 -18.55 13.86
CA SER A 35 -2.61 -18.15 14.83
C SER A 35 -2.43 -16.70 15.30
N ALA A 36 -3.46 -16.16 15.94
CA ALA A 36 -3.39 -14.86 16.60
C ALA A 36 -2.30 -14.82 17.69
N ASP A 37 -2.03 -15.96 18.33
CA ASP A 37 -1.01 -16.05 19.38
C ASP A 37 0.40 -16.00 18.80
N GLU A 38 0.67 -16.68 17.68
CA GLU A 38 1.97 -16.61 17.02
C GLU A 38 2.30 -15.20 16.55
N TYR A 39 1.38 -14.53 15.87
CA TYR A 39 1.56 -13.13 15.50
C TYR A 39 1.66 -12.22 16.73
N GLY A 40 0.83 -12.45 17.77
CA GLY A 40 0.86 -11.69 19.01
C GLY A 40 2.19 -11.78 19.74
N MET A 41 2.78 -12.97 19.83
CA MET A 41 4.11 -13.18 20.42
C MET A 41 5.21 -12.50 19.63
N ILE A 42 5.17 -12.60 18.28
CA ILE A 42 6.14 -11.91 17.41
C ILE A 42 6.05 -10.39 17.64
N ILE A 43 4.85 -9.81 17.63
CA ILE A 43 4.66 -8.38 17.82
C ILE A 43 5.10 -7.95 19.22
N ASN A 44 4.79 -8.71 20.26
CA ASN A 44 5.23 -8.41 21.61
C ASN A 44 6.77 -8.41 21.73
N GLN A 45 7.45 -9.34 21.05
CA GLN A 45 8.92 -9.35 20.98
C GLN A 45 9.46 -8.12 20.26
N LEU A 46 8.84 -7.69 19.14
CA LEU A 46 9.23 -6.49 18.40
C LEU A 46 9.07 -5.23 19.28
N PHE A 47 7.95 -5.10 20.00
CA PHE A 47 7.74 -4.00 20.95
C PHE A 47 8.81 -4.00 22.06
N SER A 48 9.06 -5.17 22.64
CA SER A 48 10.08 -5.31 23.70
C SER A 48 11.48 -4.97 23.22
N TYR A 49 11.84 -5.35 21.99
CA TYR A 49 13.15 -5.05 21.39
C TYR A 49 13.37 -3.56 21.21
N GLU A 50 12.33 -2.82 20.84
CA GLU A 50 12.39 -1.35 20.66
C GLU A 50 12.07 -0.58 21.94
N ASN A 51 11.93 -1.25 23.08
CA ASN A 51 11.55 -0.65 24.37
C ASN A 51 10.21 0.11 24.31
N LEU A 52 9.25 -0.37 23.51
CA LEU A 52 7.90 0.17 23.41
C LEU A 52 6.98 -0.59 24.35
N ASP A 53 6.13 0.14 25.09
CA ASP A 53 5.12 -0.49 25.93
C ASP A 53 3.86 -0.81 25.12
N ILE A 54 3.54 -2.09 24.99
CA ILE A 54 2.37 -2.59 24.27
C ILE A 54 1.05 -2.05 24.88
N THR A 55 1.05 -1.71 26.17
CA THR A 55 -0.13 -1.15 26.85
C THR A 55 -0.45 0.29 26.43
N GLU A 56 0.52 1.02 25.84
CA GLU A 56 0.30 2.36 25.29
C GLU A 56 -0.47 2.36 23.95
N VAL A 57 -0.77 1.19 23.37
CA VAL A 57 -1.57 1.10 22.14
C VAL A 57 -3.02 1.47 22.44
N GLU A 58 -3.46 2.62 21.96
CA GLU A 58 -4.81 3.14 22.17
C GLU A 58 -5.81 2.61 21.15
N ASP A 59 -5.39 2.48 19.90
CA ASP A 59 -6.24 2.03 18.80
C ASP A 59 -5.44 1.19 17.79
N VAL A 60 -6.15 0.36 17.02
CA VAL A 60 -5.61 -0.47 15.95
C VAL A 60 -6.39 -0.22 14.67
N ILE A 61 -5.68 -0.01 13.54
CA ILE A 61 -6.27 0.12 12.21
C ILE A 61 -5.67 -0.90 11.25
N VAL A 62 -6.49 -1.46 10.37
CA VAL A 62 -6.11 -2.56 9.46
C VAL A 62 -6.58 -2.28 8.05
N SER A 63 -5.66 -2.29 7.10
CA SER A 63 -5.92 -2.52 5.67
C SER A 63 -5.60 -3.98 5.36
N THR A 64 -6.44 -4.64 4.58
CA THR A 64 -6.17 -6.01 4.15
C THR A 64 -6.77 -6.34 2.80
N VAL A 65 -6.03 -7.12 2.04
CA VAL A 65 -6.50 -7.81 0.82
C VAL A 65 -6.50 -9.33 1.01
N VAL A 66 -6.33 -9.81 2.26
CA VAL A 66 -6.27 -11.24 2.63
C VAL A 66 -7.34 -11.54 3.69
N PRO A 67 -8.57 -11.90 3.28
CA PRO A 67 -9.69 -12.11 4.22
C PRO A 67 -9.42 -13.16 5.29
N SER A 68 -8.65 -14.21 4.97
CA SER A 68 -8.29 -15.29 5.92
C SER A 68 -7.46 -14.78 7.10
N VAL A 69 -6.57 -13.82 6.88
CA VAL A 69 -5.71 -13.23 7.92
C VAL A 69 -6.44 -12.15 8.72
N LEU A 70 -7.46 -11.50 8.15
CA LEU A 70 -8.20 -10.44 8.82
C LEU A 70 -8.76 -10.90 10.17
N PHE A 71 -9.41 -12.09 10.21
CA PHE A 71 -9.96 -12.64 11.46
C PHE A 71 -8.87 -12.82 12.50
N THR A 72 -7.71 -13.34 12.10
CA THR A 72 -6.54 -13.53 12.96
C THR A 72 -6.06 -12.21 13.56
N ILE A 73 -5.94 -11.16 12.74
CA ILE A 73 -5.50 -9.81 13.19
C ILE A 73 -6.55 -9.16 14.09
N GLN A 74 -7.84 -9.32 13.81
CA GLN A 74 -8.91 -8.82 14.68
C GLN A 74 -8.89 -9.52 16.05
N HIS A 75 -8.71 -10.85 16.08
CA HIS A 75 -8.60 -11.61 17.31
C HIS A 75 -7.34 -11.23 18.10
N LEU A 76 -6.20 -11.11 17.43
CA LEU A 76 -4.96 -10.59 18.01
C LEU A 76 -5.16 -9.20 18.62
N SER A 77 -5.79 -8.28 17.89
CA SER A 77 -6.07 -6.91 18.35
C SER A 77 -6.89 -6.92 19.64
N GLN A 78 -7.93 -7.75 19.70
CA GLN A 78 -8.76 -7.87 20.90
C GLN A 78 -8.01 -8.53 22.07
N LYS A 79 -7.25 -9.59 21.81
CA LYS A 79 -6.60 -10.39 22.85
C LYS A 79 -5.39 -9.70 23.49
N TYR A 80 -4.52 -9.09 22.67
CA TYR A 80 -3.23 -8.55 23.13
C TYR A 80 -3.28 -7.06 23.43
N PHE A 81 -4.14 -6.31 22.74
CA PHE A 81 -4.26 -4.85 22.92
C PHE A 81 -5.56 -4.44 23.60
N ASN A 82 -6.51 -5.37 23.77
CA ASN A 82 -7.88 -5.08 24.25
C ASN A 82 -8.57 -3.99 23.40
N LYS A 83 -8.35 -4.02 22.05
CA LYS A 83 -8.89 -3.05 21.11
C LYS A 83 -9.62 -3.76 19.97
N ARG A 84 -10.76 -3.19 19.58
CA ARG A 84 -11.42 -3.58 18.34
C ARG A 84 -10.76 -2.84 17.17
N ALA A 85 -10.15 -3.59 16.25
CA ALA A 85 -9.49 -3.01 15.09
C ALA A 85 -10.49 -2.27 14.19
N ILE A 86 -10.09 -1.10 13.70
CA ILE A 86 -10.78 -0.37 12.64
C ILE A 86 -10.30 -0.97 11.32
N VAL A 87 -11.20 -1.61 10.59
CA VAL A 87 -10.90 -2.24 9.30
C VAL A 87 -11.25 -1.28 8.17
N ILE A 88 -10.39 -1.16 7.17
CA ILE A 88 -10.66 -0.38 5.96
C ILE A 88 -11.64 -1.18 5.09
N GLU A 89 -12.92 -0.80 5.16
CA GLU A 89 -14.03 -1.43 4.45
C GLU A 89 -15.06 -0.37 4.02
N PRO A 90 -16.03 -0.71 3.16
CA PRO A 90 -17.09 0.22 2.77
C PRO A 90 -17.81 0.81 3.98
N GLY A 91 -17.89 2.14 4.03
CA GLY A 91 -18.46 2.90 5.16
C GLY A 91 -17.40 3.63 6.01
N VAL A 92 -16.13 3.26 5.90
CA VAL A 92 -15.03 4.04 6.51
C VAL A 92 -14.81 5.32 5.71
N LYS A 93 -14.70 6.45 6.40
CA LYS A 93 -14.48 7.75 5.75
C LYS A 93 -13.05 7.90 5.31
N THR A 94 -12.85 7.86 4.01
CA THR A 94 -11.54 8.05 3.38
C THR A 94 -11.30 9.49 2.93
N GLY A 95 -12.37 10.21 2.58
CA GLY A 95 -12.32 11.53 1.96
C GLY A 95 -12.20 11.47 0.44
N LEU A 96 -12.09 10.27 -0.16
CA LEU A 96 -12.12 10.08 -1.60
C LEU A 96 -13.53 9.81 -2.09
N ILE A 97 -13.84 10.28 -3.29
CA ILE A 97 -15.03 9.91 -4.06
C ILE A 97 -14.63 8.76 -4.98
N ILE A 98 -15.17 7.58 -4.74
CA ILE A 98 -14.80 6.40 -5.54
C ILE A 98 -15.68 6.35 -6.79
N LYS A 99 -15.08 6.61 -7.95
CA LYS A 99 -15.70 6.57 -9.29
C LYS A 99 -15.50 5.22 -10.00
N TYR A 100 -15.51 4.15 -9.26
CA TYR A 100 -15.38 2.79 -9.78
C TYR A 100 -16.76 2.17 -10.00
N ASP A 101 -16.93 1.35 -11.03
CA ASP A 101 -18.24 0.73 -11.36
C ASP A 101 -18.84 0.00 -10.16
N ASN A 102 -18.00 -0.76 -9.44
CA ASN A 102 -18.35 -1.34 -8.16
C ASN A 102 -17.32 -0.94 -7.10
N PRO A 103 -17.58 0.09 -6.28
CA PRO A 103 -16.64 0.59 -5.27
C PRO A 103 -16.14 -0.48 -4.27
N LYS A 104 -16.92 -1.54 -4.05
CA LYS A 104 -16.54 -2.64 -3.14
C LYS A 104 -15.44 -3.54 -3.69
N GLN A 105 -15.13 -3.45 -4.99
CA GLN A 105 -14.06 -4.23 -5.63
C GLN A 105 -12.70 -3.54 -5.58
N VAL A 106 -12.64 -2.30 -5.13
CA VAL A 106 -11.35 -1.59 -4.98
C VAL A 106 -10.64 -2.13 -3.75
N GLY A 107 -9.41 -2.61 -3.92
CA GLY A 107 -8.58 -3.08 -2.81
C GLY A 107 -8.36 -1.99 -1.78
N ALA A 108 -8.39 -2.37 -0.50
CA ALA A 108 -8.21 -1.45 0.61
C ALA A 108 -6.85 -0.72 0.55
N ASP A 109 -5.78 -1.43 0.20
CA ASP A 109 -4.44 -0.93 -0.04
C ASP A 109 -4.40 0.21 -1.07
N ARG A 110 -5.10 0.05 -2.19
CA ARG A 110 -5.18 1.05 -3.25
C ARG A 110 -5.90 2.33 -2.77
N ILE A 111 -6.97 2.18 -1.98
CA ILE A 111 -7.68 3.31 -1.37
C ILE A 111 -6.78 4.03 -0.37
N VAL A 112 -6.10 3.28 0.50
CA VAL A 112 -5.20 3.82 1.52
C VAL A 112 -4.05 4.60 0.87
N ASN A 113 -3.41 4.03 -0.16
CA ASN A 113 -2.35 4.70 -0.93
C ASN A 113 -2.85 5.98 -1.60
N ALA A 114 -4.07 5.96 -2.17
CA ALA A 114 -4.67 7.13 -2.81
C ALA A 114 -4.96 8.25 -1.81
N VAL A 115 -5.44 7.91 -0.61
CA VAL A 115 -5.67 8.89 0.48
C VAL A 115 -4.36 9.55 0.90
N ALA A 116 -3.31 8.77 1.10
CA ALA A 116 -2.00 9.29 1.50
C ALA A 116 -1.40 10.19 0.42
N ALA A 117 -1.35 9.69 -0.82
CA ALA A 117 -0.77 10.42 -1.94
C ALA A 117 -1.50 11.74 -2.19
N PHE A 118 -2.84 11.74 -2.17
CA PHE A 118 -3.60 12.97 -2.35
C PHE A 118 -3.38 13.97 -1.21
N ASN A 119 -3.34 13.49 0.03
CA ASN A 119 -3.13 14.37 1.20
C ASN A 119 -1.75 15.03 1.18
N LYS A 120 -0.72 14.31 0.73
CA LYS A 120 0.68 14.76 0.77
C LYS A 120 1.07 15.57 -0.47
N TYR A 121 0.60 15.16 -1.64
CA TYR A 121 1.06 15.71 -2.92
C TYR A 121 -0.02 16.51 -3.67
N GLY A 122 -1.29 16.43 -3.25
CA GLY A 122 -2.43 16.98 -3.98
C GLY A 122 -2.75 16.17 -5.23
N GLY A 123 -3.68 16.64 -6.06
CA GLY A 123 -4.05 16.03 -7.33
C GLY A 123 -3.99 17.03 -8.49
N PRO A 124 -4.09 16.59 -9.75
CA PRO A 124 -4.30 15.21 -10.18
C PRO A 124 -3.04 14.37 -10.01
N LEU A 125 -3.20 13.04 -9.78
CA LEU A 125 -2.05 12.16 -9.55
C LEU A 125 -2.29 10.72 -10.01
N ILE A 126 -1.19 10.03 -10.30
CA ILE A 126 -1.10 8.59 -10.53
C ILE A 126 -0.28 7.99 -9.40
N ILE A 127 -0.79 6.94 -8.77
CA ILE A 127 -0.07 6.19 -7.75
C ILE A 127 0.34 4.85 -8.35
N ILE A 128 1.62 4.49 -8.22
CA ILE A 128 2.16 3.20 -8.63
C ILE A 128 2.58 2.45 -7.35
N ASP A 129 2.03 1.27 -7.14
CA ASP A 129 2.48 0.39 -6.06
C ASP A 129 3.18 -0.83 -6.64
N PHE A 130 4.48 -0.95 -6.34
CA PHE A 130 5.34 -2.07 -6.74
C PHE A 130 5.31 -3.18 -5.69
N GLY A 131 4.14 -3.79 -5.53
CA GLY A 131 3.86 -4.89 -4.63
C GLY A 131 3.93 -6.27 -5.29
N THR A 132 3.13 -7.21 -4.76
CA THR A 132 2.91 -8.55 -5.36
C THR A 132 2.36 -8.42 -6.77
N ALA A 133 1.37 -7.57 -6.99
CA ALA A 133 1.02 -7.00 -8.28
C ALA A 133 1.59 -5.58 -8.38
N THR A 134 1.84 -5.09 -9.59
CA THR A 134 2.08 -3.66 -9.82
C THR A 134 0.75 -3.01 -10.15
N THR A 135 0.30 -2.08 -9.30
CA THR A 135 -0.96 -1.38 -9.51
C THR A 135 -0.72 0.08 -9.85
N PHE A 136 -1.58 0.61 -10.73
CA PHE A 136 -1.60 2.02 -11.11
C PHE A 136 -2.97 2.57 -10.79
N CYS A 137 -3.07 3.64 -10.02
CA CYS A 137 -4.32 4.27 -9.61
C CYS A 137 -4.32 5.73 -10.01
N ALA A 138 -5.46 6.21 -10.52
CA ALA A 138 -5.65 7.60 -10.94
C ALA A 138 -6.58 8.32 -9.96
N VAL A 139 -6.19 9.53 -9.54
CA VAL A 139 -7.00 10.42 -8.69
C VAL A 139 -7.00 11.81 -9.29
N THR A 140 -8.19 12.41 -9.44
CA THR A 140 -8.35 13.78 -9.95
C THR A 140 -8.02 14.83 -8.86
N GLU A 141 -7.92 16.11 -9.26
CA GLU A 141 -7.79 17.24 -8.32
C GLU A 141 -9.01 17.39 -7.38
N LYS A 142 -10.17 16.82 -7.74
CA LYS A 142 -11.39 16.82 -6.93
C LYS A 142 -11.49 15.64 -5.95
N GLN A 143 -10.40 14.93 -5.69
CA GLN A 143 -10.33 13.72 -4.84
C GLN A 143 -11.18 12.55 -5.37
N GLU A 144 -11.39 12.47 -6.68
CA GLU A 144 -12.11 11.38 -7.29
C GLU A 144 -11.13 10.27 -7.67
N TYR A 145 -11.31 9.09 -7.08
CA TYR A 145 -10.58 7.89 -7.45
C TYR A 145 -11.22 7.29 -8.70
N MET A 146 -10.54 7.42 -9.84
CA MET A 146 -11.06 7.06 -11.16
C MET A 146 -10.91 5.58 -11.51
N GLY A 147 -10.10 4.85 -10.75
CA GLY A 147 -9.72 3.47 -11.09
C GLY A 147 -8.25 3.36 -11.46
N GLY A 148 -7.93 2.39 -12.31
CA GLY A 148 -6.55 2.21 -12.73
C GLY A 148 -6.26 0.83 -13.34
N THR A 149 -4.98 0.44 -13.36
CA THR A 149 -4.49 -0.78 -14.01
C THR A 149 -3.83 -1.70 -12.98
N ILE A 150 -3.92 -3.00 -13.21
CA ILE A 150 -3.26 -4.04 -12.42
C ILE A 150 -2.41 -4.88 -13.39
N ALA A 151 -1.13 -4.98 -13.12
CA ALA A 151 -0.18 -5.78 -13.88
C ALA A 151 0.54 -6.80 -12.96
N PRO A 152 1.11 -7.87 -13.51
CA PRO A 152 1.96 -8.76 -12.72
C PRO A 152 3.13 -7.99 -12.11
N GLY A 153 3.39 -8.18 -10.80
CA GLY A 153 4.58 -7.61 -10.18
C GLY A 153 5.86 -8.31 -10.64
N LEU A 154 7.00 -7.65 -10.46
CA LEU A 154 8.31 -8.17 -10.88
C LEU A 154 8.63 -9.54 -10.29
N LYS A 155 8.31 -9.74 -8.99
CA LYS A 155 8.58 -11.01 -8.31
C LYS A 155 7.73 -12.13 -8.91
N ILE A 156 6.43 -11.92 -9.10
CA ILE A 156 5.54 -12.90 -9.75
C ILE A 156 6.04 -13.23 -11.16
N SER A 157 6.46 -12.23 -11.92
CA SER A 157 6.98 -12.43 -13.28
C SER A 157 8.26 -13.26 -13.29
N SER A 158 9.16 -13.02 -12.33
CA SER A 158 10.38 -13.80 -12.15
C SER A 158 10.08 -15.24 -11.74
N ASP A 159 9.19 -15.42 -10.75
CA ASP A 159 8.79 -16.75 -10.26
C ASP A 159 8.10 -17.55 -11.38
N ALA A 160 7.26 -16.89 -12.19
CA ALA A 160 6.61 -17.54 -13.35
C ALA A 160 7.61 -18.03 -14.40
N LEU A 161 8.67 -17.27 -14.70
CA LEU A 161 9.73 -17.70 -15.61
C LEU A 161 10.47 -18.92 -15.06
N PHE A 162 10.78 -18.96 -13.78
CA PHE A 162 11.42 -20.09 -13.12
C PHE A 162 10.50 -21.33 -13.10
N GLU A 163 9.25 -21.18 -12.67
CA GLU A 163 8.35 -22.31 -12.46
C GLU A 163 7.80 -22.90 -13.76
N LYS A 164 7.60 -22.08 -14.80
CA LYS A 164 6.94 -22.50 -16.06
C LYS A 164 7.91 -22.86 -17.17
N THR A 165 9.22 -22.83 -16.91
CA THR A 165 10.22 -23.20 -17.93
C THR A 165 11.17 -24.28 -17.40
N ALA A 166 11.68 -25.09 -18.31
CA ALA A 166 12.53 -26.25 -17.93
C ALA A 166 13.96 -25.88 -17.53
N LYS A 167 14.46 -24.70 -17.91
CA LYS A 167 15.90 -24.36 -17.82
C LYS A 167 16.23 -22.99 -17.25
N LEU A 168 15.23 -22.15 -17.03
CA LEU A 168 15.48 -20.82 -16.48
C LEU A 168 15.68 -20.93 -14.97
N PRO A 169 16.80 -20.40 -14.42
CA PRO A 169 17.06 -20.42 -13.00
C PRO A 169 16.24 -19.35 -12.25
N LYS A 170 16.17 -19.49 -10.93
CA LYS A 170 15.71 -18.39 -10.08
C LYS A 170 16.76 -17.28 -10.09
N VAL A 171 16.32 -16.03 -10.28
CA VAL A 171 17.20 -14.85 -10.36
C VAL A 171 16.82 -13.81 -9.32
N GLU A 172 17.80 -13.06 -8.84
CA GLU A 172 17.57 -11.87 -8.05
C GLU A 172 17.15 -10.70 -8.95
N LEU A 173 16.29 -9.83 -8.41
CA LEU A 173 15.76 -8.68 -9.14
C LEU A 173 16.71 -7.50 -9.01
N GLU A 174 17.58 -7.35 -9.98
CA GLU A 174 18.52 -6.25 -10.11
C GLU A 174 18.66 -5.83 -11.58
N ALA A 175 18.96 -4.55 -11.81
CA ALA A 175 19.13 -4.01 -13.15
C ALA A 175 20.55 -4.36 -13.66
N PRO A 176 20.71 -5.14 -14.72
CA PRO A 176 22.03 -5.34 -15.34
C PRO A 176 22.46 -4.04 -16.05
N GLY A 177 23.79 -3.83 -16.18
CA GLY A 177 24.32 -2.61 -16.80
C GLY A 177 23.99 -2.44 -18.31
N HIS A 178 23.48 -3.48 -18.96
CA HIS A 178 23.17 -3.49 -20.40
C HIS A 178 21.88 -4.24 -20.68
N VAL A 179 21.12 -3.76 -21.70
CA VAL A 179 19.91 -4.46 -22.16
C VAL A 179 20.26 -5.75 -22.90
N ILE A 180 21.30 -5.72 -23.74
CA ILE A 180 21.79 -6.90 -24.47
C ILE A 180 22.78 -7.63 -23.58
N CYS A 181 22.36 -8.76 -22.98
CA CYS A 181 23.16 -9.57 -22.08
C CYS A 181 23.68 -10.85 -22.76
N LYS A 182 24.78 -11.42 -22.25
CA LYS A 182 25.45 -12.56 -22.85
C LYS A 182 25.34 -13.87 -22.04
N ASN A 183 24.52 -13.89 -20.99
CA ASN A 183 24.20 -15.07 -20.20
C ASN A 183 22.73 -15.06 -19.79
N THR A 184 22.19 -16.22 -19.43
CA THR A 184 20.77 -16.43 -19.13
C THR A 184 20.29 -15.58 -17.95
N ILE A 185 21.06 -15.53 -16.85
CA ILE A 185 20.69 -14.79 -15.64
C ILE A 185 20.49 -13.31 -15.96
N GLN A 186 21.51 -12.68 -16.53
CA GLN A 186 21.41 -11.25 -16.89
C GLN A 186 20.37 -10.99 -17.97
N SER A 187 20.16 -11.91 -18.92
CA SER A 187 19.10 -11.78 -19.93
C SER A 187 17.71 -11.80 -19.29
N MET A 188 17.48 -12.65 -18.27
CA MET A 188 16.24 -12.65 -17.49
C MET A 188 16.09 -11.35 -16.68
N GLN A 189 17.14 -10.93 -15.98
CA GLN A 189 17.15 -9.68 -15.22
C GLN A 189 16.84 -8.46 -16.13
N SER A 190 17.48 -8.40 -17.29
CA SER A 190 17.24 -7.34 -18.29
C SER A 190 15.78 -7.33 -18.75
N GLY A 191 15.24 -8.47 -19.16
CA GLY A 191 13.86 -8.57 -19.62
C GLY A 191 12.85 -8.22 -18.52
N LEU A 192 13.08 -8.69 -17.29
CA LEU A 192 12.22 -8.41 -16.14
C LEU A 192 12.26 -6.91 -15.76
N VAL A 193 13.44 -6.35 -15.55
CA VAL A 193 13.58 -4.99 -15.00
C VAL A 193 13.28 -3.94 -16.08
N TYR A 194 13.97 -3.98 -17.23
CA TYR A 194 13.74 -2.99 -18.29
C TYR A 194 12.39 -3.15 -18.98
N GLY A 195 11.89 -4.39 -19.10
CA GLY A 195 10.53 -4.64 -19.58
C GLY A 195 9.48 -4.04 -18.66
N HIS A 196 9.69 -4.14 -17.33
CA HIS A 196 8.79 -3.55 -16.33
C HIS A 196 8.86 -2.02 -16.34
N MET A 197 10.05 -1.44 -16.48
CA MET A 197 10.26 0.00 -16.66
C MET A 197 9.48 0.53 -17.88
N GLY A 198 9.65 -0.10 -19.05
CA GLY A 198 8.93 0.28 -20.27
C GLY A 198 7.41 0.13 -20.14
N MET A 199 6.93 -0.91 -19.45
CA MET A 199 5.52 -1.07 -19.13
C MET A 199 5.02 0.10 -18.28
N CYS A 200 5.77 0.49 -17.25
CA CYS A 200 5.41 1.60 -16.36
C CYS A 200 5.32 2.92 -17.13
N GLU A 201 6.33 3.25 -17.91
CA GLU A 201 6.35 4.47 -18.74
C GLU A 201 5.16 4.52 -19.71
N PHE A 202 4.90 3.41 -20.41
CA PHE A 202 3.79 3.35 -21.35
C PHE A 202 2.44 3.54 -20.66
N ILE A 203 2.19 2.84 -19.55
CA ILE A 203 0.92 2.94 -18.81
C ILE A 203 0.75 4.36 -18.23
N VAL A 204 1.77 4.90 -17.58
CA VAL A 204 1.74 6.25 -16.99
C VAL A 204 1.43 7.30 -18.07
N ASN A 205 2.11 7.23 -19.21
CA ASN A 205 1.89 8.18 -20.31
C ASN A 205 0.47 8.07 -20.91
N LYS A 206 -0.12 6.89 -20.94
CA LYS A 206 -1.53 6.71 -21.34
C LYS A 206 -2.48 7.29 -20.28
N MET A 207 -2.27 6.97 -19.00
CA MET A 207 -3.10 7.48 -17.90
C MET A 207 -3.02 9.01 -17.78
N LYS A 208 -1.84 9.63 -17.97
CA LYS A 208 -1.72 11.09 -17.99
C LYS A 208 -2.64 11.71 -19.05
N LYS A 209 -2.65 11.18 -20.28
CA LYS A 209 -3.52 11.66 -21.35
C LYS A 209 -5.01 11.51 -21.03
N GLU A 210 -5.40 10.41 -20.36
CA GLU A 210 -6.79 10.20 -19.96
C GLU A 210 -7.19 11.15 -18.82
N LEU A 211 -6.29 11.38 -17.84
CA LEU A 211 -6.51 12.35 -16.77
C LEU A 211 -6.60 13.79 -17.28
N ASP A 212 -5.76 14.18 -18.23
CA ASP A 212 -5.78 15.53 -18.84
C ASP A 212 -7.14 15.86 -19.47
N VAL A 213 -7.88 14.86 -19.95
CA VAL A 213 -9.23 15.04 -20.52
C VAL A 213 -10.28 15.31 -19.45
N VAL A 214 -10.10 14.77 -18.23
CA VAL A 214 -11.11 14.88 -17.14
C VAL A 214 -10.74 15.91 -16.09
N THR A 215 -9.50 16.44 -16.11
CA THR A 215 -9.04 17.50 -15.22
C THR A 215 -9.23 18.87 -15.89
N GLU A 216 -9.81 19.82 -15.19
CA GLU A 216 -10.14 21.15 -15.70
C GLU A 216 -9.03 22.18 -15.40
N SER A 217 -8.15 21.86 -14.45
CA SER A 217 -7.22 22.85 -13.87
C SER A 217 -5.96 23.11 -14.71
N GLY A 218 -5.64 22.27 -15.70
CA GLY A 218 -4.35 22.32 -16.39
C GLY A 218 -3.13 22.03 -15.50
N THR A 219 -3.37 21.55 -14.28
CA THR A 219 -2.31 21.18 -13.33
C THR A 219 -1.63 19.91 -13.80
N PRO A 220 -0.28 19.85 -13.86
CA PRO A 220 0.43 18.64 -14.26
C PRO A 220 0.10 17.45 -13.35
N VAL A 221 -0.11 16.28 -13.97
CA VAL A 221 -0.34 15.03 -13.26
C VAL A 221 0.95 14.58 -12.59
N LYS A 222 0.94 14.45 -11.25
CA LYS A 222 2.07 13.93 -10.48
C LYS A 222 2.02 12.40 -10.43
N VAL A 223 3.20 11.77 -10.37
CA VAL A 223 3.35 10.31 -10.28
C VAL A 223 4.07 9.96 -8.99
N VAL A 224 3.38 9.24 -8.11
CA VAL A 224 3.89 8.83 -6.81
C VAL A 224 4.06 7.31 -6.80
N ALA A 225 5.25 6.83 -6.53
CA ALA A 225 5.56 5.41 -6.42
C ALA A 225 5.69 4.97 -4.97
N THR A 226 5.24 3.75 -4.67
CA THR A 226 5.42 3.07 -3.39
C THR A 226 5.69 1.57 -3.63
N GLY A 227 5.87 0.82 -2.56
CA GLY A 227 6.15 -0.61 -2.62
C GLY A 227 7.64 -0.96 -2.57
N GLY A 228 7.91 -2.24 -2.36
CA GLY A 228 9.28 -2.71 -2.05
C GLY A 228 10.29 -2.58 -3.20
N LEU A 229 9.82 -2.54 -4.44
CA LEU A 229 10.66 -2.45 -5.64
C LEU A 229 10.63 -1.06 -6.32
N ALA A 230 9.99 -0.07 -5.71
CA ALA A 230 9.85 1.27 -6.26
C ALA A 230 11.20 1.90 -6.61
N THR A 231 12.18 1.82 -5.70
CA THR A 231 13.52 2.40 -5.91
C THR A 231 14.30 1.73 -7.06
N LEU A 232 14.09 0.41 -7.28
CA LEU A 232 14.75 -0.32 -8.37
C LEU A 232 14.24 0.18 -9.74
N ILE A 233 12.94 0.42 -9.85
CA ILE A 233 12.32 0.84 -11.11
C ILE A 233 12.51 2.33 -11.34
N GLU A 234 12.32 3.17 -10.34
CA GLU A 234 12.50 4.63 -10.42
C GLU A 234 13.90 5.01 -10.94
N ALA A 235 14.94 4.28 -10.53
CA ALA A 235 16.31 4.55 -10.96
C ALA A 235 16.54 4.51 -12.48
N GLY A 236 15.62 3.96 -13.28
CA GLY A 236 15.77 3.81 -14.73
C GLY A 236 14.64 4.42 -15.56
N ILE A 237 13.71 5.19 -14.96
CA ILE A 237 12.62 5.88 -15.67
C ILE A 237 12.38 7.27 -15.11
N ASP A 238 12.02 8.21 -16.01
CA ASP A 238 11.82 9.62 -15.65
C ASP A 238 10.35 9.97 -15.35
N CYS A 239 9.43 9.00 -15.41
CA CYS A 239 8.01 9.28 -15.29
C CYS A 239 7.51 9.31 -13.83
N ILE A 240 8.35 8.99 -12.85
CA ILE A 240 8.02 8.99 -11.41
C ILE A 240 8.56 10.28 -10.79
N ASP A 241 7.68 11.07 -10.19
CA ASP A 241 8.05 12.34 -9.54
C ASP A 241 8.47 12.13 -8.08
N TYR A 242 7.88 11.14 -7.39
CA TYR A 242 8.13 10.88 -5.96
C TYR A 242 8.13 9.38 -5.67
N VAL A 243 9.06 8.95 -4.80
CA VAL A 243 9.04 7.60 -4.19
C VAL A 243 8.77 7.73 -2.69
N ASP A 244 7.69 7.12 -2.23
CA ASP A 244 7.25 7.17 -0.84
C ASP A 244 7.02 5.77 -0.27
N LYS A 245 7.99 5.27 0.48
CA LYS A 245 7.98 3.89 1.01
C LYS A 245 6.98 3.69 2.16
N MET A 246 6.56 4.78 2.81
CA MET A 246 5.66 4.74 3.98
C MET A 246 4.22 5.12 3.61
N LEU A 247 3.94 5.31 2.33
CA LEU A 247 2.67 5.82 1.82
C LEU A 247 1.45 5.10 2.41
N THR A 248 1.47 3.76 2.42
CA THR A 248 0.35 2.96 2.94
C THR A 248 0.15 3.17 4.46
N LEU A 249 1.23 3.19 5.24
CA LEU A 249 1.12 3.43 6.68
C LEU A 249 0.62 4.85 6.98
N GLU A 250 1.12 5.85 6.25
CA GLU A 250 0.62 7.23 6.37
C GLU A 250 -0.86 7.33 6.01
N GLY A 251 -1.31 6.64 4.97
CA GLY A 251 -2.71 6.58 4.59
C GLY A 251 -3.62 5.98 5.66
N LEU A 252 -3.18 4.90 6.30
CA LEU A 252 -3.89 4.30 7.43
C LEU A 252 -4.04 5.30 8.58
N LYS A 253 -2.98 6.02 8.94
CA LYS A 253 -3.03 7.08 9.96
C LYS A 253 -4.03 8.17 9.58
N ILE A 254 -3.98 8.68 8.36
CA ILE A 254 -4.88 9.74 7.89
C ILE A 254 -6.34 9.30 7.98
N ILE A 255 -6.65 8.08 7.55
CA ILE A 255 -8.00 7.53 7.61
C ILE A 255 -8.45 7.36 9.07
N TYR A 256 -7.56 6.85 9.95
CA TYR A 256 -7.83 6.75 11.38
C TYR A 256 -8.21 8.11 11.98
N GLU A 257 -7.42 9.14 11.74
CA GLU A 257 -7.66 10.48 12.28
C GLU A 257 -8.98 11.09 11.81
N LYS A 258 -9.34 10.89 10.51
CA LYS A 258 -10.64 11.34 9.98
C LYS A 258 -11.82 10.70 10.72
N ASN A 259 -11.74 9.40 10.99
CA ASN A 259 -12.80 8.65 11.65
C ASN A 259 -12.86 8.90 13.18
N LYS A 260 -11.71 9.13 13.84
CA LYS A 260 -11.64 9.49 15.27
C LYS A 260 -12.27 10.85 15.56
N LYS A 261 -12.01 11.86 14.72
CA LYS A 261 -12.59 13.22 14.84
C LYS A 261 -14.10 13.19 14.76
N GLU A 262 -14.66 12.36 13.90
CA GLU A 262 -16.10 12.26 13.72
C GLU A 262 -16.80 11.56 14.88
N LYS A 263 -16.24 10.45 15.40
CA LYS A 263 -16.77 9.81 16.62
C LYS A 263 -16.88 10.80 17.78
N LYS A 264 -15.87 11.68 17.96
CA LYS A 264 -15.90 12.75 18.97
C LYS A 264 -16.97 13.80 18.68
N ARG A 265 -17.17 14.18 17.41
CA ARG A 265 -18.20 15.15 17.03
C ARG A 265 -19.60 14.61 17.25
N ASN A 266 -19.88 13.38 16.83
CA ASN A 266 -21.19 12.75 17.01
C ASN A 266 -21.52 12.54 18.49
N LYS A 267 -20.53 12.18 19.32
CA LYS A 267 -20.72 12.05 20.78
C LYS A 267 -21.10 13.39 21.44
N ARG A 268 -20.44 14.51 21.04
CA ARG A 268 -20.79 15.85 21.53
C ARG A 268 -22.18 16.31 21.11
N VAL A 269 -22.64 15.97 19.89
CA VAL A 269 -24.00 16.31 19.43
C VAL A 269 -25.04 15.56 20.25
N CYS A 270 -24.87 14.25 20.48
CA CYS A 270 -25.79 13.48 21.33
C CYS A 270 -25.81 13.97 22.78
N GLU A 271 -24.69 14.47 23.32
CA GLU A 271 -24.62 15.02 24.69
C GLU A 271 -25.30 16.42 24.82
N LEU A 272 -25.46 17.14 23.68
CA LEU A 272 -26.16 18.46 23.66
C LEU A 272 -27.66 18.33 23.39
N GLU A 273 -28.10 17.15 22.90
CA GLU A 273 -29.53 16.88 22.61
C GLU A 273 -30.23 16.13 23.78
N MET A 274 -29.50 15.76 24.83
CA MET A 274 -30.03 15.22 26.10
C MET A 274 -30.12 16.31 27.19
#